data_2e78bf8618e2ab10756dfe929e9b5181
#
_entry.id   2e78bf8618e2ab10756dfe929e9b5181
#
_cell.length_a   1.000
_cell.length_b   1.000
_cell.length_c   1.000
_cell.angle_alpha   90.00
_cell.angle_beta   90.00
_cell.angle_gamma   90.00
#
_symmetry.space_group_name_H-M   'P 1'
#
loop_
_entity.id
_entity.type
_entity.pdbx_description
1 polymer ?
#
loop_
_entity_poly.entity_id
_entity_poly.type
_entity_poly.pdbx_seq_one_letter_code
_entity_poly.pdbx_strand_id
1 'polypeptide(L)'
;MEQQTAPVKKQRILSGIQPSGTPTLGNYIGAMRNWKLLEDEYDCLYMIADLHAITVRQEPAKLRTQSIQLLALLLAIGLDPEKNVLFFQSHVHQHAEMNWLLNCFTYMGEMSRMTQFKDKSAKHADNINCGLFTYPVLMAGDILLYQANLVPVGVDQTQHLEICRDIATRFNGLYGNVFTIPEGYYPKLGARVMSLQDPKRKMSKSDPDDCFISMLDGPDVVRRKLRRAVTDSESEIRFDAENKPGVSNLLAMLCALTGESMDHAVESFAGKGYGDLKSAVADAIVATLEPIQADYNRYMSDKAYLETVYRQGAERAGRMAERTLSKAMKKIGFIAK
;
A
#
# COMPACT_ATOMS: atom_id res chain seq x y z
N MET A 1 14.86 12.30 42.86
CA MET A 1 13.57 12.63 42.16
C MET A 1 13.84 12.44 40.67
N GLU A 2 13.54 11.25 40.15
CA GLU A 2 13.62 11.00 38.72
C GLU A 2 12.50 11.79 38.04
N GLN A 3 12.86 12.70 37.15
CA GLN A 3 11.92 13.38 36.28
C GLN A 3 11.38 12.32 35.31
N GLN A 4 10.15 11.88 35.54
CA GLN A 4 9.36 11.16 34.53
C GLN A 4 9.17 12.11 33.34
N THR A 5 10.02 11.99 32.32
CA THR A 5 9.79 12.62 31.03
C THR A 5 8.50 12.06 30.46
N ALA A 6 7.53 12.93 30.19
CA ALA A 6 6.29 12.54 29.54
C ALA A 6 6.63 11.78 28.25
N PRO A 7 5.94 10.67 27.94
CA PRO A 7 6.24 9.87 26.74
C PRO A 7 6.14 10.78 25.50
N VAL A 8 7.19 10.81 24.70
CA VAL A 8 7.22 11.53 23.43
C VAL A 8 6.09 10.95 22.56
N LYS A 9 5.14 11.78 22.16
CA LYS A 9 4.03 11.34 21.33
C LYS A 9 4.57 10.86 19.99
N LYS A 10 4.35 9.58 19.68
CA LYS A 10 4.75 8.99 18.39
C LYS A 10 4.12 9.76 17.23
N GLN A 11 4.87 9.95 16.16
CA GLN A 11 4.31 10.46 14.91
C GLN A 11 3.35 9.44 14.32
N ARG A 12 2.30 9.93 13.66
CA ARG A 12 1.27 9.07 13.08
C ARG A 12 1.54 8.79 11.62
N ILE A 13 1.43 7.51 11.25
CA ILE A 13 1.50 7.04 9.87
C ILE A 13 0.13 6.53 9.45
N LEU A 14 -0.34 6.94 8.27
CA LEU A 14 -1.49 6.33 7.60
C LEU A 14 -1.04 5.68 6.30
N SER A 15 -1.37 4.41 6.13
CA SER A 15 -1.22 3.69 4.87
C SER A 15 -2.54 3.06 4.44
N GLY A 16 -2.83 3.11 3.16
CA GLY A 16 -4.04 2.53 2.59
C GLY A 16 -3.74 1.58 1.43
N ILE A 17 -4.48 0.48 1.35
CA ILE A 17 -4.38 -0.46 0.24
C ILE A 17 -5.78 -0.86 -0.25
N GLN A 18 -5.99 -0.81 -1.56
CA GLN A 18 -7.26 -1.19 -2.18
C GLN A 18 -7.41 -2.71 -2.25
N PRO A 19 -8.60 -3.24 -1.89
CA PRO A 19 -8.92 -4.67 -2.01
C PRO A 19 -9.28 -5.07 -3.44
N SER A 20 -8.44 -4.71 -4.41
CA SER A 20 -8.63 -4.94 -5.85
C SER A 20 -7.85 -6.15 -6.37
N GLY A 21 -7.81 -7.24 -5.60
CA GLY A 21 -7.07 -8.47 -5.86
C GLY A 21 -5.95 -8.70 -4.87
N THR A 22 -5.38 -9.91 -4.90
CA THR A 22 -4.28 -10.31 -4.02
C THR A 22 -3.05 -9.45 -4.30
N PRO A 23 -2.38 -8.91 -3.27
CA PRO A 23 -1.10 -8.23 -3.43
C PRO A 23 -0.06 -9.11 -4.08
N THR A 24 0.84 -8.49 -4.85
CA THR A 24 1.98 -9.16 -5.46
C THR A 24 3.17 -9.19 -4.50
N LEU A 25 4.15 -10.05 -4.81
CA LEU A 25 5.47 -10.03 -4.15
C LEU A 25 6.10 -8.62 -4.21
N GLY A 26 5.90 -7.89 -5.32
CA GLY A 26 6.35 -6.50 -5.45
C GLY A 26 5.69 -5.54 -4.47
N ASN A 27 4.40 -5.75 -4.13
CA ASN A 27 3.73 -4.98 -3.08
C ASN A 27 4.31 -5.32 -1.69
N TYR A 28 4.57 -6.60 -1.44
CA TYR A 28 5.16 -7.07 -0.18
C TYR A 28 6.55 -6.49 0.03
N ILE A 29 7.48 -6.70 -0.90
CA ILE A 29 8.86 -6.22 -0.80
C ILE A 29 8.92 -4.68 -0.78
N GLY A 30 8.13 -4.03 -1.63
CA GLY A 30 8.19 -2.57 -1.81
C GLY A 30 7.52 -1.76 -0.69
N ALA A 31 6.52 -2.33 0.01
CA ALA A 31 5.74 -1.61 1.00
C ALA A 31 5.39 -2.43 2.24
N MET A 32 4.65 -3.54 2.07
CA MET A 32 3.96 -4.21 3.18
C MET A 32 4.92 -4.76 4.23
N ARG A 33 6.07 -5.31 3.82
CA ARG A 33 7.12 -5.81 4.72
C ARG A 33 7.63 -4.71 5.67
N ASN A 34 7.72 -3.48 5.20
CA ASN A 34 8.20 -2.35 5.99
C ASN A 34 7.18 -1.90 7.03
N TRP A 35 5.90 -2.16 6.83
CA TRP A 35 4.84 -1.74 7.77
C TRP A 35 5.02 -2.36 9.16
N LYS A 36 5.42 -3.63 9.22
CA LYS A 36 5.71 -4.30 10.48
C LYS A 36 6.84 -3.61 11.25
N LEU A 37 7.84 -3.07 10.54
CA LEU A 37 8.98 -2.40 11.17
C LEU A 37 8.61 -1.02 11.74
N LEU A 38 7.51 -0.43 11.28
CA LEU A 38 7.09 0.91 11.71
C LEU A 38 6.29 0.90 13.02
N GLU A 39 5.67 -0.22 13.40
CA GLU A 39 4.73 -0.27 14.53
C GLU A 39 5.35 0.05 15.89
N ASP A 40 6.65 -0.17 16.06
CA ASP A 40 7.33 0.13 17.32
C ASP A 40 7.74 1.60 17.43
N GLU A 41 7.95 2.30 16.31
CA GLU A 41 8.40 3.70 16.28
C GLU A 41 7.23 4.69 16.10
N TYR A 42 6.16 4.27 15.42
CA TYR A 42 5.07 5.14 14.99
C TYR A 42 3.70 4.68 15.51
N ASP A 43 2.73 5.60 15.50
CA ASP A 43 1.29 5.34 15.69
C ASP A 43 0.69 5.00 14.32
N CYS A 44 0.56 3.71 14.00
CA CYS A 44 0.26 3.25 12.65
C CYS A 44 -1.22 2.93 12.44
N LEU A 45 -1.77 3.44 11.33
CA LEU A 45 -3.09 3.11 10.82
C LEU A 45 -2.96 2.46 9.44
N TYR A 46 -3.58 1.31 9.28
CA TYR A 46 -3.62 0.56 8.02
C TYR A 46 -5.07 0.39 7.56
N MET A 47 -5.41 1.10 6.49
CA MET A 47 -6.77 1.20 5.97
C MET A 47 -6.94 0.30 4.75
N ILE A 48 -7.96 -0.54 4.76
CA ILE A 48 -8.43 -1.21 3.55
C ILE A 48 -9.34 -0.23 2.82
N ALA A 49 -8.83 0.31 1.71
CA ALA A 49 -9.40 1.43 0.97
C ALA A 49 -10.49 0.98 -0.01
N ASP A 50 -11.58 0.46 0.52
CA ASP A 50 -12.69 -0.11 -0.26
C ASP A 50 -13.58 0.97 -0.93
N LEU A 51 -13.69 2.18 -0.39
CA LEU A 51 -14.32 3.30 -1.09
C LEU A 51 -13.53 3.70 -2.34
N HIS A 52 -12.20 3.65 -2.29
CA HIS A 52 -11.39 3.88 -3.49
C HIS A 52 -11.56 2.77 -4.53
N ALA A 53 -11.83 1.53 -4.11
CA ALA A 53 -12.01 0.43 -5.04
C ALA A 53 -13.22 0.61 -5.96
N ILE A 54 -14.30 1.24 -5.49
CA ILE A 54 -15.53 1.44 -6.28
C ILE A 54 -15.46 2.58 -7.30
N THR A 55 -14.34 3.29 -7.39
CA THR A 55 -14.07 4.23 -8.50
C THR A 55 -14.04 3.53 -9.86
N VAL A 56 -13.78 2.23 -9.84
CA VAL A 56 -13.96 1.30 -10.95
C VAL A 56 -15.03 0.28 -10.55
N ARG A 57 -15.89 -0.12 -11.48
CA ARG A 57 -16.95 -1.09 -11.17
C ARG A 57 -16.39 -2.39 -10.61
N GLN A 58 -16.97 -2.83 -9.51
CA GLN A 58 -16.62 -4.05 -8.80
C GLN A 58 -17.77 -5.05 -8.83
N GLU A 59 -17.43 -6.33 -8.90
CA GLU A 59 -18.40 -7.40 -8.61
C GLU A 59 -18.57 -7.49 -7.09
N PRO A 60 -19.80 -7.37 -6.54
CA PRO A 60 -20.02 -7.28 -5.09
C PRO A 60 -19.47 -8.46 -4.28
N ALA A 61 -19.65 -9.69 -4.77
CA ALA A 61 -19.14 -10.88 -4.08
C ALA A 61 -17.62 -10.90 -4.05
N LYS A 62 -16.98 -10.51 -5.15
CA LYS A 62 -15.53 -10.46 -5.29
C LYS A 62 -14.93 -9.37 -4.40
N LEU A 63 -15.51 -8.17 -4.38
CA LEU A 63 -15.05 -7.08 -3.52
C LEU A 63 -15.09 -7.50 -2.04
N ARG A 64 -16.21 -8.11 -1.60
CA ARG A 64 -16.36 -8.58 -0.23
C ARG A 64 -15.31 -9.62 0.15
N THR A 65 -15.11 -10.60 -0.72
CA THR A 65 -14.11 -11.66 -0.48
C THR A 65 -12.69 -11.10 -0.44
N GLN A 66 -12.33 -10.27 -1.40
CA GLN A 66 -11.00 -9.67 -1.48
C GLN A 66 -10.70 -8.72 -0.30
N SER A 67 -11.73 -8.03 0.22
CA SER A 67 -11.58 -7.17 1.40
C SER A 67 -11.20 -7.99 2.64
N ILE A 68 -11.90 -9.09 2.90
CA ILE A 68 -11.58 -9.99 4.02
C ILE A 68 -10.23 -10.69 3.82
N GLN A 69 -9.93 -11.15 2.60
CA GLN A 69 -8.65 -11.76 2.27
C GLN A 69 -7.48 -10.79 2.51
N LEU A 70 -7.66 -9.52 2.15
CA LEU A 70 -6.64 -8.50 2.38
C LEU A 70 -6.41 -8.26 3.87
N LEU A 71 -7.47 -8.19 4.69
CA LEU A 71 -7.33 -8.08 6.15
C LEU A 71 -6.56 -9.27 6.72
N ALA A 72 -6.94 -10.49 6.34
CA ALA A 72 -6.24 -11.70 6.78
C ALA A 72 -4.76 -11.69 6.37
N LEU A 73 -4.45 -11.20 5.17
CA LEU A 73 -3.08 -11.09 4.69
C LEU A 73 -2.28 -10.03 5.46
N LEU A 74 -2.90 -8.89 5.82
CA LEU A 74 -2.27 -7.87 6.67
C LEU A 74 -1.89 -8.42 8.05
N LEU A 75 -2.76 -9.23 8.63
CA LEU A 75 -2.44 -9.94 9.89
C LEU A 75 -1.35 -10.99 9.69
N ALA A 76 -1.39 -11.73 8.57
CA ALA A 76 -0.43 -12.79 8.26
C ALA A 76 0.99 -12.28 8.03
N ILE A 77 1.17 -11.07 7.52
CA ILE A 77 2.48 -10.42 7.43
C ILE A 77 2.98 -9.88 8.78
N GLY A 78 2.21 -10.08 9.84
CA GLY A 78 2.58 -9.80 11.23
C GLY A 78 2.14 -8.45 11.77
N LEU A 79 1.20 -7.72 11.14
CA LEU A 79 0.64 -6.51 11.73
C LEU A 79 -0.18 -6.86 12.98
N ASP A 80 0.20 -6.30 14.11
CA ASP A 80 -0.46 -6.51 15.39
C ASP A 80 -1.66 -5.55 15.54
N PRO A 81 -2.92 -6.04 15.61
CA PRO A 81 -4.10 -5.19 15.73
C PRO A 81 -4.21 -4.47 17.09
N GLU A 82 -3.49 -4.93 18.12
CA GLU A 82 -3.45 -4.23 19.41
C GLU A 82 -2.54 -2.98 19.32
N LYS A 83 -1.45 -3.07 18.59
CA LYS A 83 -0.54 -1.94 18.36
C LYS A 83 -1.03 -1.00 17.27
N ASN A 84 -1.62 -1.54 16.21
CA ASN A 84 -2.03 -0.82 15.02
C ASN A 84 -3.56 -0.64 14.95
N VAL A 85 -4.02 0.28 14.12
CA VAL A 85 -5.45 0.42 13.79
C VAL A 85 -5.67 -0.15 12.40
N LEU A 86 -6.28 -1.35 12.30
CA LEU A 86 -6.64 -2.01 11.04
C LEU A 86 -8.15 -1.91 10.83
N PHE A 87 -8.58 -1.29 9.73
CA PHE A 87 -10.01 -1.04 9.49
C PHE A 87 -10.37 -0.95 8.00
N PHE A 88 -11.66 -1.14 7.70
CA PHE A 88 -12.21 -0.83 6.39
C PHE A 88 -12.62 0.64 6.32
N GLN A 89 -12.23 1.32 5.26
CA GLN A 89 -12.55 2.73 5.03
C GLN A 89 -14.06 2.97 5.08
N SER A 90 -14.86 2.10 4.45
CA SER A 90 -16.32 2.20 4.42
C SER A 90 -17.00 2.05 5.79
N HIS A 91 -16.32 1.52 6.79
CA HIS A 91 -16.87 1.40 8.16
C HIS A 91 -16.74 2.71 8.96
N VAL A 92 -16.05 3.70 8.42
CA VAL A 92 -15.83 5.01 9.05
C VAL A 92 -16.42 6.09 8.14
N HIS A 93 -17.70 6.42 8.34
CA HIS A 93 -18.45 7.32 7.47
C HIS A 93 -17.86 8.73 7.35
N GLN A 94 -17.05 9.13 8.31
CA GLN A 94 -16.36 10.42 8.32
C GLN A 94 -15.46 10.62 7.09
N HIS A 95 -14.99 9.54 6.45
CA HIS A 95 -14.24 9.64 5.20
C HIS A 95 -15.07 10.29 4.08
N ALA A 96 -16.32 9.88 3.94
CA ALA A 96 -17.22 10.44 2.94
C ALA A 96 -17.63 11.89 3.29
N GLU A 97 -17.89 12.18 4.56
CA GLU A 97 -18.22 13.54 5.01
C GLU A 97 -17.02 14.49 4.80
N MET A 98 -15.82 14.07 5.20
CA MET A 98 -14.60 14.86 5.00
C MET A 98 -14.31 15.08 3.53
N ASN A 99 -14.46 14.05 2.70
CA ASN A 99 -14.31 14.17 1.25
C ASN A 99 -15.23 15.26 0.69
N TRP A 100 -16.51 15.29 1.11
CA TRP A 100 -17.42 16.34 0.67
C TRP A 100 -16.92 17.74 1.08
N LEU A 101 -16.52 17.92 2.34
CA LEU A 101 -15.99 19.20 2.81
C LEU A 101 -14.78 19.63 1.97
N LEU A 102 -13.80 18.74 1.80
CA LEU A 102 -12.56 19.07 1.10
C LEU A 102 -12.76 19.31 -0.40
N ASN A 103 -13.75 18.68 -1.04
CA ASN A 103 -14.13 19.01 -2.42
C ASN A 103 -14.51 20.49 -2.58
N CYS A 104 -15.12 21.12 -1.56
CA CYS A 104 -15.46 22.54 -1.58
C CYS A 104 -14.22 23.47 -1.45
N PHE A 105 -13.06 22.91 -1.09
CA PHE A 105 -11.78 23.62 -0.98
C PHE A 105 -10.76 23.17 -2.03
N THR A 106 -11.18 22.39 -3.02
CA THR A 106 -10.33 21.87 -4.10
C THR A 106 -10.75 22.46 -5.44
N TYR A 107 -9.79 22.98 -6.20
CA TYR A 107 -10.11 23.64 -7.47
C TYR A 107 -10.12 22.66 -8.63
N MET A 108 -11.10 22.82 -9.54
CA MET A 108 -11.24 22.00 -10.76
C MET A 108 -9.97 22.01 -11.61
N GLY A 109 -9.26 23.17 -11.69
CA GLY A 109 -8.02 23.28 -12.43
C GLY A 109 -6.85 22.48 -11.86
N GLU A 110 -6.84 22.24 -10.53
CA GLU A 110 -5.85 21.37 -9.87
C GLU A 110 -6.14 19.90 -10.20
N MET A 111 -7.39 19.51 -10.07
CA MET A 111 -7.84 18.14 -10.35
C MET A 111 -7.66 17.74 -11.82
N SER A 112 -7.93 18.64 -12.76
CA SER A 112 -7.80 18.34 -14.20
C SER A 112 -6.34 18.16 -14.65
N ARG A 113 -5.37 18.62 -13.88
CA ARG A 113 -3.93 18.43 -14.15
C ARG A 113 -3.38 17.12 -13.61
N MET A 114 -4.16 16.35 -12.82
CA MET A 114 -3.72 15.07 -12.27
C MET A 114 -3.39 14.05 -13.36
N THR A 115 -2.15 13.57 -13.38
CA THR A 115 -1.68 12.58 -14.36
C THR A 115 -2.41 11.26 -14.23
N GLN A 116 -2.63 10.79 -13.01
CA GLN A 116 -3.33 9.54 -12.72
C GLN A 116 -4.80 9.54 -13.23
N PHE A 117 -5.47 10.68 -13.22
CA PHE A 117 -6.81 10.79 -13.81
C PHE A 117 -6.76 10.52 -15.32
N LYS A 118 -5.79 11.13 -16.02
CA LYS A 118 -5.62 10.93 -17.47
C LYS A 118 -5.33 9.48 -17.82
N ASP A 119 -4.43 8.84 -17.08
CA ASP A 119 -4.04 7.44 -17.29
C ASP A 119 -5.20 6.46 -17.03
N LYS A 120 -5.95 6.67 -15.94
CA LYS A 120 -7.09 5.84 -15.58
C LYS A 120 -8.28 6.04 -16.52
N SER A 121 -8.55 7.28 -16.93
CA SER A 121 -9.60 7.58 -17.91
C SER A 121 -9.34 6.94 -19.26
N ALA A 122 -8.08 6.88 -19.70
CA ALA A 122 -7.71 6.17 -20.91
C ALA A 122 -7.91 4.64 -20.82
N LYS A 123 -7.68 4.05 -19.63
CA LYS A 123 -7.87 2.60 -19.39
C LYS A 123 -9.33 2.19 -19.18
N HIS A 124 -10.19 3.10 -18.73
CA HIS A 124 -11.59 2.86 -18.38
C HIS A 124 -12.51 3.87 -19.07
N ALA A 125 -12.32 4.06 -20.39
CA ALA A 125 -13.03 5.05 -21.17
C ALA A 125 -14.56 4.90 -21.16
N ASP A 126 -15.04 3.70 -20.90
CA ASP A 126 -16.47 3.33 -20.79
C ASP A 126 -17.09 3.68 -19.42
N ASN A 127 -16.28 4.02 -18.43
CA ASN A 127 -16.74 4.27 -17.06
C ASN A 127 -15.97 5.42 -16.37
N ILE A 128 -15.90 6.56 -17.03
CA ILE A 128 -15.35 7.78 -16.44
C ILE A 128 -16.41 8.43 -15.56
N ASN A 129 -16.28 8.25 -14.25
CA ASN A 129 -17.26 8.76 -13.27
C ASN A 129 -16.63 9.84 -12.37
N CYS A 130 -17.49 10.58 -11.62
CA CYS A 130 -17.03 11.64 -10.72
C CYS A 130 -16.06 11.12 -9.65
N GLY A 131 -16.26 9.93 -9.13
CA GLY A 131 -15.36 9.32 -8.14
C GLY A 131 -13.95 9.11 -8.69
N LEU A 132 -13.82 8.73 -9.98
CA LEU A 132 -12.53 8.61 -10.64
C LEU A 132 -11.82 9.97 -10.79
N PHE A 133 -12.57 11.06 -10.90
CA PHE A 133 -12.03 12.42 -10.94
C PHE A 133 -11.65 12.92 -9.53
N THR A 134 -12.49 12.65 -8.52
CA THR A 134 -12.35 13.26 -7.18
C THR A 134 -11.70 12.37 -6.13
N TYR A 135 -11.30 11.11 -6.45
CA TYR A 135 -10.66 10.25 -5.46
C TYR A 135 -9.38 10.83 -4.81
N PRO A 136 -8.59 11.73 -5.44
CA PRO A 136 -7.47 12.37 -4.75
C PRO A 136 -7.92 13.22 -3.56
N VAL A 137 -9.12 13.80 -3.62
CA VAL A 137 -9.73 14.55 -2.50
C VAL A 137 -10.19 13.59 -1.42
N LEU A 138 -10.73 12.41 -1.78
CA LEU A 138 -11.05 11.35 -0.81
C LEU A 138 -9.76 10.89 -0.09
N MET A 139 -8.67 10.69 -0.82
CA MET A 139 -7.37 10.36 -0.24
C MET A 139 -6.86 11.46 0.70
N ALA A 140 -7.04 12.73 0.34
CA ALA A 140 -6.72 13.84 1.24
C ALA A 140 -7.58 13.77 2.52
N GLY A 141 -8.87 13.48 2.41
CA GLY A 141 -9.76 13.24 3.54
C GLY A 141 -9.29 12.10 4.43
N ASP A 142 -8.88 10.98 3.84
CA ASP A 142 -8.34 9.82 4.55
C ASP A 142 -7.15 10.22 5.43
N ILE A 143 -6.21 10.98 4.89
CA ILE A 143 -4.97 11.38 5.56
C ILE A 143 -5.26 12.43 6.66
N LEU A 144 -6.04 13.44 6.33
CA LEU A 144 -6.27 14.59 7.20
C LEU A 144 -7.17 14.25 8.39
N LEU A 145 -8.14 13.34 8.26
CA LEU A 145 -8.98 12.85 9.35
C LEU A 145 -8.17 12.36 10.54
N TYR A 146 -7.08 11.66 10.27
CA TYR A 146 -6.26 11.06 11.32
C TYR A 146 -5.10 11.96 11.77
N GLN A 147 -4.98 13.18 11.25
CA GLN A 147 -3.84 14.06 11.56
C GLN A 147 -2.51 13.33 11.29
N ALA A 148 -2.43 12.59 10.19
CA ALA A 148 -1.23 11.84 9.85
C ALA A 148 -0.05 12.79 9.63
N ASN A 149 1.08 12.48 10.26
CA ASN A 149 2.32 13.20 10.06
C ASN A 149 3.03 12.71 8.81
N LEU A 150 2.98 11.39 8.58
CA LEU A 150 3.72 10.70 7.53
C LEU A 150 2.78 9.79 6.73
N VAL A 151 3.00 9.74 5.43
CA VAL A 151 2.27 8.85 4.51
C VAL A 151 3.28 8.08 3.67
N PRO A 152 3.35 6.74 3.81
CA PRO A 152 4.20 5.93 2.95
C PRO A 152 3.68 6.00 1.51
N VAL A 153 4.44 6.62 0.63
CA VAL A 153 4.04 6.83 -0.77
C VAL A 153 5.14 6.35 -1.73
N GLY A 154 4.72 5.71 -2.80
CA GLY A 154 5.57 5.54 -3.98
C GLY A 154 5.65 6.82 -4.80
N VAL A 155 6.61 6.89 -5.71
CA VAL A 155 6.83 8.06 -6.61
C VAL A 155 5.56 8.42 -7.39
N ASP A 156 4.76 7.43 -7.77
CA ASP A 156 3.48 7.59 -8.48
C ASP A 156 2.37 8.24 -7.65
N GLN A 157 2.52 8.31 -6.32
CA GLN A 157 1.56 8.92 -5.40
C GLN A 157 1.98 10.31 -4.90
N THR A 158 3.15 10.82 -5.31
CA THR A 158 3.66 12.12 -4.86
C THR A 158 2.68 13.25 -5.17
N GLN A 159 2.10 13.27 -6.37
CA GLN A 159 1.13 14.30 -6.79
C GLN A 159 -0.15 14.27 -5.95
N HIS A 160 -0.60 13.10 -5.48
CA HIS A 160 -1.76 13.00 -4.58
C HIS A 160 -1.44 13.57 -3.20
N LEU A 161 -0.23 13.33 -2.69
CA LEU A 161 0.20 13.89 -1.42
C LEU A 161 0.36 15.42 -1.50
N GLU A 162 0.86 15.94 -2.62
CA GLU A 162 0.94 17.39 -2.86
C GLU A 162 -0.45 18.05 -2.83
N ILE A 163 -1.43 17.49 -3.54
CA ILE A 163 -2.82 17.99 -3.47
C ILE A 163 -3.35 17.95 -2.02
N CYS A 164 -3.09 16.89 -1.27
CA CYS A 164 -3.49 16.80 0.13
C CYS A 164 -2.88 17.95 0.96
N ARG A 165 -1.60 18.23 0.76
CA ARG A 165 -0.89 19.33 1.44
C ARG A 165 -1.46 20.70 1.06
N ASP A 166 -1.74 20.92 -0.21
CA ASP A 166 -2.31 22.16 -0.73
C ASP A 166 -3.71 22.42 -0.14
N ILE A 167 -4.58 21.39 -0.10
CA ILE A 167 -5.90 21.47 0.51
C ILE A 167 -5.78 21.78 2.01
N ALA A 168 -4.91 21.09 2.73
CA ALA A 168 -4.70 21.31 4.16
C ALA A 168 -4.17 22.72 4.45
N THR A 169 -3.22 23.20 3.67
CA THR A 169 -2.63 24.52 3.79
C THR A 169 -3.69 25.61 3.52
N ARG A 170 -4.49 25.45 2.46
CA ARG A 170 -5.58 26.37 2.10
C ARG A 170 -6.64 26.41 3.18
N PHE A 171 -7.07 25.26 3.68
CA PHE A 171 -8.06 25.18 4.75
C PHE A 171 -7.55 25.82 6.04
N ASN A 172 -6.32 25.51 6.44
CA ASN A 172 -5.68 26.09 7.62
C ASN A 172 -5.51 27.62 7.49
N GLY A 173 -5.22 28.11 6.30
CA GLY A 173 -5.11 29.55 6.03
C GLY A 173 -6.43 30.30 6.22
N LEU A 174 -7.57 29.66 5.91
CA LEU A 174 -8.91 30.23 6.06
C LEU A 174 -9.45 30.13 7.49
N TYR A 175 -9.21 29.01 8.16
CA TYR A 175 -9.91 28.66 9.41
C TYR A 175 -8.98 28.43 10.62
N GLY A 176 -7.69 28.68 10.46
CA GLY A 176 -6.66 28.41 11.47
C GLY A 176 -6.24 26.93 11.50
N ASN A 177 -5.31 26.59 12.34
CA ASN A 177 -4.68 25.26 12.40
C ASN A 177 -5.68 24.14 12.76
N VAL A 178 -6.28 23.54 11.73
CA VAL A 178 -7.20 22.40 11.84
C VAL A 178 -6.48 21.10 11.51
N PHE A 179 -5.78 21.06 10.39
CA PHE A 179 -5.12 19.87 9.85
C PHE A 179 -3.60 19.90 10.06
N THR A 180 -3.04 18.76 10.40
CA THR A 180 -1.60 18.50 10.26
C THR A 180 -1.28 18.38 8.76
N ILE A 181 -0.25 19.10 8.31
CA ILE A 181 0.22 18.99 6.92
C ILE A 181 1.11 17.75 6.84
N PRO A 182 0.72 16.71 6.07
CA PRO A 182 1.46 15.46 6.02
C PRO A 182 2.75 15.57 5.21
N GLU A 183 3.72 14.69 5.50
CA GLU A 183 4.93 14.50 4.74
C GLU A 183 4.99 13.09 4.14
N GLY A 184 5.71 12.93 3.02
CA GLY A 184 5.94 11.62 2.43
C GLY A 184 6.96 10.83 3.24
N TYR A 185 6.62 9.57 3.55
CA TYR A 185 7.57 8.61 4.10
C TYR A 185 8.10 7.73 2.96
N TYR A 186 9.40 7.78 2.75
CA TYR A 186 10.10 7.00 1.73
C TYR A 186 10.97 5.96 2.42
N PRO A 187 10.56 4.67 2.42
CA PRO A 187 11.32 3.64 3.11
C PRO A 187 12.73 3.49 2.52
N LYS A 188 13.71 3.40 3.40
CA LYS A 188 15.13 3.18 3.01
C LYS A 188 15.36 1.80 2.38
N LEU A 189 14.53 0.82 2.71
CA LEU A 189 14.57 -0.56 2.23
C LEU A 189 13.31 -0.82 1.37
N GLY A 190 13.49 -1.02 0.09
CA GLY A 190 12.41 -1.39 -0.81
C GLY A 190 12.95 -1.54 -2.23
N ALA A 191 13.15 -2.79 -2.68
CA ALA A 191 13.47 -3.05 -4.06
C ALA A 191 12.22 -2.82 -4.92
N ARG A 192 12.38 -2.10 -6.03
CA ARG A 192 11.35 -2.02 -7.07
C ARG A 192 11.35 -3.32 -7.85
N VAL A 193 10.39 -4.18 -7.56
CA VAL A 193 10.23 -5.45 -8.27
C VAL A 193 9.55 -5.21 -9.61
N MET A 194 10.16 -5.74 -10.67
CA MET A 194 9.69 -5.59 -12.04
C MET A 194 8.91 -6.84 -12.49
N SER A 195 8.12 -6.70 -13.57
CA SER A 195 7.39 -7.80 -14.18
C SER A 195 8.34 -8.93 -14.62
N LEU A 196 7.90 -10.17 -14.46
CA LEU A 196 8.70 -11.34 -14.87
C LEU A 196 8.81 -11.49 -16.40
N GLN A 197 7.86 -10.96 -17.15
CA GLN A 197 7.82 -11.05 -18.61
C GLN A 197 8.27 -9.76 -19.30
N ASP A 198 8.19 -8.62 -18.61
CA ASP A 198 8.67 -7.32 -19.10
C ASP A 198 9.41 -6.59 -17.97
N PRO A 199 10.70 -6.89 -17.76
CA PRO A 199 11.46 -6.35 -16.64
C PRO A 199 11.77 -4.84 -16.72
N LYS A 200 11.25 -4.14 -17.72
CA LYS A 200 11.24 -2.67 -17.78
C LYS A 200 9.99 -2.05 -17.14
N ARG A 201 8.96 -2.85 -16.89
CA ARG A 201 7.71 -2.44 -16.26
C ARG A 201 7.65 -2.94 -14.83
N LYS A 202 7.07 -2.13 -13.92
CA LYS A 202 6.81 -2.54 -12.52
C LYS A 202 5.85 -3.73 -12.49
N MET A 203 6.11 -4.71 -11.60
CA MET A 203 5.21 -5.82 -11.34
C MET A 203 3.83 -5.31 -10.92
N SER A 204 2.79 -5.80 -11.60
CA SER A 204 1.40 -5.38 -11.38
C SER A 204 0.46 -6.58 -11.40
N LYS A 205 -0.49 -6.61 -10.45
CA LYS A 205 -1.58 -7.60 -10.41
C LYS A 205 -2.62 -7.43 -11.52
N SER A 206 -2.55 -6.35 -12.30
CA SER A 206 -3.41 -6.09 -13.45
C SER A 206 -2.85 -6.68 -14.75
N ASP A 207 -1.61 -7.17 -14.73
CA ASP A 207 -0.98 -7.83 -15.87
C ASP A 207 -1.37 -9.32 -15.92
N PRO A 208 -1.12 -10.03 -17.04
CA PRO A 208 -1.32 -11.48 -17.13
C PRO A 208 -0.61 -12.26 -16.03
N ASP A 209 -1.16 -13.42 -15.63
CA ASP A 209 -0.71 -14.21 -14.47
C ASP A 209 0.80 -14.55 -14.46
N ASP A 210 1.39 -14.82 -15.62
CA ASP A 210 2.82 -15.12 -15.72
C ASP A 210 3.74 -13.89 -15.51
N CYS A 211 3.19 -12.67 -15.42
CA CYS A 211 3.95 -11.42 -15.25
C CYS A 211 4.29 -11.10 -13.79
N PHE A 212 3.62 -11.70 -12.83
CA PHE A 212 3.80 -11.39 -11.41
C PHE A 212 3.72 -12.64 -10.52
N ILE A 213 4.29 -12.54 -9.33
CA ILE A 213 4.07 -13.50 -8.24
C ILE A 213 3.02 -12.93 -7.31
N SER A 214 1.91 -13.66 -7.11
CA SER A 214 0.94 -13.38 -6.06
C SER A 214 1.47 -13.81 -4.71
N MET A 215 1.15 -13.10 -3.65
CA MET A 215 1.50 -13.54 -2.28
C MET A 215 0.82 -14.84 -1.86
N LEU A 216 -0.19 -15.29 -2.61
CA LEU A 216 -0.89 -16.56 -2.37
C LEU A 216 -0.57 -17.63 -3.43
N ASP A 217 0.43 -17.40 -4.30
CA ASP A 217 0.91 -18.43 -5.21
C ASP A 217 1.61 -19.56 -4.43
N GLY A 218 1.18 -20.81 -4.68
CA GLY A 218 1.83 -21.98 -4.09
C GLY A 218 3.22 -22.24 -4.70
N PRO A 219 4.05 -23.10 -4.04
CA PRO A 219 5.44 -23.36 -4.43
C PRO A 219 5.62 -23.74 -5.90
N ASP A 220 4.77 -24.61 -6.45
CA ASP A 220 4.87 -25.06 -7.84
C ASP A 220 4.55 -23.94 -8.84
N VAL A 221 3.60 -23.07 -8.49
CA VAL A 221 3.25 -21.90 -9.31
C VAL A 221 4.40 -20.91 -9.33
N VAL A 222 5.01 -20.63 -8.17
CA VAL A 222 6.19 -19.75 -8.05
C VAL A 222 7.32 -20.29 -8.91
N ARG A 223 7.69 -21.58 -8.75
CA ARG A 223 8.77 -22.22 -9.53
C ARG A 223 8.49 -22.21 -11.03
N ARG A 224 7.23 -22.45 -11.44
CA ARG A 224 6.83 -22.39 -12.84
C ARG A 224 7.00 -20.98 -13.42
N LYS A 225 6.51 -19.94 -12.71
CA LYS A 225 6.59 -18.55 -13.14
C LYS A 225 8.05 -18.09 -13.24
N LEU A 226 8.88 -18.42 -12.24
CA LEU A 226 10.31 -18.06 -12.26
C LEU A 226 11.08 -18.75 -13.40
N ARG A 227 10.81 -20.02 -13.68
CA ARG A 227 11.42 -20.69 -14.84
C ARG A 227 11.15 -19.96 -16.16
N ARG A 228 9.95 -19.39 -16.33
CA ARG A 228 9.51 -18.65 -17.51
C ARG A 228 9.92 -17.18 -17.51
N ALA A 229 10.42 -16.66 -16.38
CA ALA A 229 10.84 -15.26 -16.29
C ALA A 229 11.89 -14.94 -17.38
N VAL A 230 11.71 -13.79 -18.02
CA VAL A 230 12.58 -13.34 -19.12
C VAL A 230 13.97 -13.02 -18.60
N THR A 231 14.97 -13.54 -19.30
CA THR A 231 16.39 -13.22 -19.16
C THR A 231 16.97 -12.92 -20.55
N ASP A 232 18.18 -12.41 -20.60
CA ASP A 232 18.89 -12.18 -21.88
C ASP A 232 19.46 -13.49 -22.47
N SER A 233 20.15 -13.41 -23.62
CA SER A 233 20.76 -14.52 -24.32
C SER A 233 22.20 -14.83 -23.88
N GLU A 234 22.78 -14.06 -22.97
CA GLU A 234 24.09 -14.32 -22.37
C GLU A 234 23.95 -15.36 -21.26
N SER A 235 25.06 -15.86 -20.76
CA SER A 235 25.07 -16.80 -19.62
C SER A 235 25.59 -16.20 -18.33
N GLU A 236 26.19 -15.03 -18.39
CA GLU A 236 26.80 -14.35 -17.25
C GLU A 236 25.76 -13.72 -16.30
N ILE A 237 25.86 -14.06 -15.02
CA ILE A 237 25.02 -13.48 -13.96
C ILE A 237 25.75 -12.26 -13.38
N ARG A 238 25.30 -11.06 -13.75
CA ARG A 238 25.76 -9.78 -13.19
C ARG A 238 24.60 -8.82 -13.04
N PHE A 239 24.74 -7.87 -12.15
CA PHE A 239 23.76 -6.80 -12.02
C PHE A 239 24.05 -5.69 -13.04
N ASP A 240 23.13 -5.49 -13.96
CA ASP A 240 23.16 -4.47 -15.00
C ASP A 240 21.70 -4.14 -15.37
N ALA A 241 21.15 -3.13 -14.75
CA ALA A 241 19.74 -2.78 -14.90
C ALA A 241 19.36 -2.34 -16.32
N GLU A 242 20.32 -1.83 -17.10
CA GLU A 242 20.11 -1.35 -18.46
C GLU A 242 20.17 -2.48 -19.50
N ASN A 243 21.22 -3.29 -19.45
CA ASN A 243 21.49 -4.32 -20.46
C ASN A 243 20.95 -5.70 -20.06
N LYS A 244 20.83 -5.97 -18.75
CA LYS A 244 20.34 -7.24 -18.18
C LYS A 244 19.16 -7.03 -17.21
N PRO A 245 18.09 -6.33 -17.60
CA PRO A 245 17.02 -5.96 -16.68
C PRO A 245 16.32 -7.17 -16.05
N GLY A 246 16.20 -8.30 -16.77
CA GLY A 246 15.61 -9.53 -16.24
C GLY A 246 16.45 -10.18 -15.15
N VAL A 247 17.76 -10.34 -15.39
CA VAL A 247 18.70 -10.90 -14.42
C VAL A 247 18.83 -9.97 -13.21
N SER A 248 18.94 -8.66 -13.44
CA SER A 248 19.00 -7.66 -12.38
C SER A 248 17.76 -7.65 -11.49
N ASN A 249 16.56 -7.86 -12.08
CA ASN A 249 15.32 -7.99 -11.31
C ASN A 249 15.32 -9.25 -10.43
N LEU A 250 15.81 -10.40 -10.95
CA LEU A 250 15.93 -11.63 -10.17
C LEU A 250 16.91 -11.47 -9.00
N LEU A 251 18.08 -10.88 -9.25
CA LEU A 251 19.07 -10.59 -8.19
C LEU A 251 18.50 -9.63 -7.14
N ALA A 252 17.81 -8.56 -7.57
CA ALA A 252 17.18 -7.61 -6.66
C ALA A 252 16.11 -8.26 -5.78
N MET A 253 15.31 -9.19 -6.32
CA MET A 253 14.35 -9.96 -5.53
C MET A 253 15.07 -10.88 -4.52
N LEU A 254 16.13 -11.56 -4.93
CA LEU A 254 16.91 -12.43 -4.05
C LEU A 254 17.46 -11.62 -2.87
N CYS A 255 18.22 -10.55 -3.15
CA CYS A 255 18.80 -9.70 -2.11
C CYS A 255 17.74 -9.10 -1.19
N ALA A 256 16.59 -8.67 -1.74
CA ALA A 256 15.51 -8.14 -0.93
C ALA A 256 14.92 -9.18 0.03
N LEU A 257 14.88 -10.45 -0.34
CA LEU A 257 14.29 -11.52 0.49
C LEU A 257 15.30 -12.10 1.49
N THR A 258 16.55 -12.29 1.07
CA THR A 258 17.59 -12.89 1.91
C THR A 258 18.31 -11.88 2.79
N GLY A 259 18.31 -10.59 2.41
CA GLY A 259 19.05 -9.54 3.09
C GLY A 259 20.54 -9.48 2.74
N GLU A 260 21.00 -10.32 1.81
CA GLU A 260 22.38 -10.30 1.35
C GLU A 260 22.68 -9.10 0.43
N SER A 261 23.96 -8.73 0.33
CA SER A 261 24.39 -7.67 -0.58
C SER A 261 24.37 -8.11 -2.03
N MET A 262 24.23 -7.16 -2.95
CA MET A 262 24.24 -7.46 -4.39
C MET A 262 25.55 -8.11 -4.85
N ASP A 263 26.69 -7.64 -4.34
CA ASP A 263 28.00 -8.19 -4.69
C ASP A 263 28.12 -9.66 -4.25
N HIS A 264 27.69 -9.96 -3.02
CA HIS A 264 27.69 -11.34 -2.51
C HIS A 264 26.74 -12.25 -3.31
N ALA A 265 25.55 -11.76 -3.65
CA ALA A 265 24.63 -12.51 -4.48
C ALA A 265 25.23 -12.83 -5.84
N VAL A 266 25.84 -11.86 -6.53
CA VAL A 266 26.51 -12.08 -7.83
C VAL A 266 27.67 -13.09 -7.71
N GLU A 267 28.53 -12.95 -6.71
CA GLU A 267 29.66 -13.86 -6.46
C GLU A 267 29.19 -15.31 -6.23
N SER A 268 28.08 -15.51 -5.51
CA SER A 268 27.53 -16.83 -5.20
C SER A 268 27.07 -17.61 -6.46
N PHE A 269 26.87 -16.90 -7.57
CA PHE A 269 26.52 -17.48 -8.87
C PHE A 269 27.67 -17.49 -9.86
N ALA A 270 28.92 -17.25 -9.45
CA ALA A 270 30.07 -17.36 -10.32
C ALA A 270 30.16 -18.77 -10.93
N GLY A 271 30.17 -18.87 -12.27
CA GLY A 271 30.20 -20.13 -13.01
C GLY A 271 28.87 -20.90 -13.07
N LYS A 272 27.78 -20.35 -12.55
CA LYS A 272 26.43 -20.94 -12.63
C LYS A 272 25.61 -20.28 -13.74
N GLY A 273 24.52 -20.95 -14.14
CA GLY A 273 23.63 -20.47 -15.19
C GLY A 273 22.36 -19.78 -14.64
N TYR A 274 21.58 -19.20 -15.55
CA TYR A 274 20.30 -18.57 -15.19
C TYR A 274 19.28 -19.52 -14.55
N GLY A 275 19.37 -20.81 -14.84
CA GLY A 275 18.55 -21.84 -14.20
C GLY A 275 18.78 -21.91 -12.69
N ASP A 276 20.05 -21.82 -12.26
CA ASP A 276 20.43 -21.85 -10.86
C ASP A 276 19.93 -20.57 -10.13
N LEU A 277 20.11 -19.39 -10.74
CA LEU A 277 19.59 -18.13 -10.22
C LEU A 277 18.07 -18.18 -10.06
N LYS A 278 17.33 -18.60 -11.10
CA LYS A 278 15.87 -18.72 -11.06
C LYS A 278 15.38 -19.68 -9.99
N SER A 279 16.10 -20.79 -9.77
CA SER A 279 15.79 -21.75 -8.71
C SER A 279 16.01 -21.15 -7.33
N ALA A 280 17.15 -20.51 -7.10
CA ALA A 280 17.47 -19.86 -5.83
C ALA A 280 16.46 -18.74 -5.49
N VAL A 281 16.09 -17.90 -6.47
CA VAL A 281 15.05 -16.87 -6.28
C VAL A 281 13.70 -17.52 -5.95
N ALA A 282 13.32 -18.59 -6.63
CA ALA A 282 12.07 -19.29 -6.35
C ALA A 282 12.07 -19.87 -4.93
N ASP A 283 13.16 -20.49 -4.50
CA ASP A 283 13.28 -21.05 -3.15
C ASP A 283 13.23 -19.96 -2.06
N ALA A 284 13.88 -18.81 -2.27
CA ALA A 284 13.79 -17.67 -1.37
C ALA A 284 12.38 -17.08 -1.29
N ILE A 285 11.66 -17.02 -2.42
CA ILE A 285 10.26 -16.59 -2.45
C ILE A 285 9.37 -17.58 -1.69
N VAL A 286 9.50 -18.86 -1.97
CA VAL A 286 8.71 -19.93 -1.30
C VAL A 286 8.96 -19.89 0.20
N ALA A 287 10.21 -19.88 0.64
CA ALA A 287 10.56 -19.80 2.06
C ALA A 287 9.97 -18.56 2.77
N THR A 288 9.82 -17.45 2.04
CA THR A 288 9.19 -16.23 2.57
C THR A 288 7.67 -16.33 2.62
N LEU A 289 7.05 -16.90 1.58
CA LEU A 289 5.59 -16.91 1.45
C LEU A 289 4.91 -18.04 2.25
N GLU A 290 5.54 -19.21 2.39
CA GLU A 290 4.95 -20.35 3.10
C GLU A 290 4.47 -20.02 4.54
N PRO A 291 5.28 -19.39 5.42
CA PRO A 291 4.81 -19.03 6.75
C PRO A 291 3.68 -17.99 6.71
N ILE A 292 3.76 -17.02 5.79
CA ILE A 292 2.69 -16.01 5.60
C ILE A 292 1.39 -16.69 5.16
N GLN A 293 1.47 -17.64 4.23
CA GLN A 293 0.31 -18.38 3.74
C GLN A 293 -0.28 -19.30 4.81
N ALA A 294 0.53 -19.91 5.66
CA ALA A 294 0.06 -20.70 6.79
C ALA A 294 -0.74 -19.83 7.76
N ASP A 295 -0.22 -18.67 8.14
CA ASP A 295 -0.92 -17.71 8.99
C ASP A 295 -2.18 -17.15 8.32
N TYR A 296 -2.11 -16.80 7.03
CA TYR A 296 -3.25 -16.37 6.26
C TYR A 296 -4.40 -17.40 6.30
N ASN A 297 -4.10 -18.68 6.07
CA ASN A 297 -5.10 -19.74 6.11
C ASN A 297 -5.69 -19.90 7.52
N ARG A 298 -4.89 -19.76 8.56
CA ARG A 298 -5.33 -19.76 9.95
C ARG A 298 -6.32 -18.62 10.21
N TYR A 299 -6.00 -17.38 9.80
CA TYR A 299 -6.91 -16.24 9.96
C TYR A 299 -8.17 -16.38 9.13
N MET A 300 -8.08 -16.85 7.88
CA MET A 300 -9.26 -17.07 7.04
C MET A 300 -10.21 -18.12 7.59
N SER A 301 -9.73 -19.07 8.38
CA SER A 301 -10.57 -20.06 9.07
C SER A 301 -11.29 -19.49 10.31
N ASP A 302 -10.78 -18.40 10.91
CA ASP A 302 -11.37 -17.74 12.09
C ASP A 302 -12.07 -16.41 11.72
N LYS A 303 -13.25 -16.54 11.15
CA LYS A 303 -14.06 -15.38 10.74
C LYS A 303 -14.47 -14.49 11.91
N ALA A 304 -14.66 -15.06 13.10
CA ALA A 304 -15.06 -14.32 14.30
C ALA A 304 -13.91 -13.43 14.79
N TYR A 305 -12.68 -13.93 14.74
CA TYR A 305 -11.50 -13.11 15.03
C TYR A 305 -11.33 -11.97 14.04
N LEU A 306 -11.42 -12.24 12.73
CA LEU A 306 -11.34 -11.18 11.71
C LEU A 306 -12.42 -10.11 11.93
N GLU A 307 -13.66 -10.53 12.28
CA GLU A 307 -14.75 -9.61 12.59
C GLU A 307 -14.42 -8.73 13.80
N THR A 308 -13.87 -9.30 14.85
CA THR A 308 -13.43 -8.58 16.04
C THR A 308 -12.38 -7.52 15.67
N VAL A 309 -11.35 -7.89 14.91
CA VAL A 309 -10.27 -6.99 14.50
C VAL A 309 -10.80 -5.78 13.73
N TYR A 310 -11.59 -6.00 12.67
CA TYR A 310 -12.03 -4.86 11.86
C TYR A 310 -13.09 -3.99 12.57
N ARG A 311 -13.93 -4.55 13.44
CA ARG A 311 -14.89 -3.76 14.23
C ARG A 311 -14.19 -2.87 15.25
N GLN A 312 -13.27 -3.43 16.02
CA GLN A 312 -12.45 -2.64 16.95
C GLN A 312 -11.60 -1.60 16.26
N GLY A 313 -11.00 -1.96 15.12
CA GLY A 313 -10.26 -1.03 14.28
C GLY A 313 -11.13 0.13 13.78
N ALA A 314 -12.32 -0.16 13.27
CA ALA A 314 -13.26 0.86 12.81
C ALA A 314 -13.74 1.77 13.96
N GLU A 315 -13.99 1.23 15.14
CA GLU A 315 -14.36 2.03 16.32
C GLU A 315 -13.21 2.97 16.75
N ARG A 316 -11.98 2.45 16.83
CA ARG A 316 -10.78 3.27 17.13
C ARG A 316 -10.59 4.36 16.09
N ALA A 317 -10.63 4.02 14.80
CA ALA A 317 -10.51 4.95 13.68
C ALA A 317 -11.64 5.99 13.69
N GLY A 318 -12.89 5.56 13.88
CA GLY A 318 -14.06 6.44 13.93
C GLY A 318 -13.97 7.50 15.02
N ARG A 319 -13.53 7.12 16.24
CA ARG A 319 -13.32 8.09 17.33
C ARG A 319 -12.24 9.13 16.97
N MET A 320 -11.19 8.72 16.26
CA MET A 320 -10.13 9.66 15.82
C MET A 320 -10.64 10.58 14.72
N ALA A 321 -11.31 10.03 13.73
CA ALA A 321 -11.88 10.74 12.59
C ALA A 321 -12.91 11.77 13.02
N GLU A 322 -13.81 11.38 13.94
CA GLU A 322 -14.87 12.27 14.47
C GLU A 322 -14.30 13.53 15.12
N ARG A 323 -13.24 13.41 15.90
CA ARG A 323 -12.59 14.58 16.54
C ARG A 323 -12.12 15.62 15.52
N THR A 324 -11.53 15.13 14.41
CA THR A 324 -11.02 16.04 13.38
C THR A 324 -12.15 16.61 12.54
N LEU A 325 -13.13 15.78 12.15
CA LEU A 325 -14.28 16.20 11.38
C LEU A 325 -15.10 17.26 12.13
N SER A 326 -15.45 16.99 13.39
CA SER A 326 -16.18 17.95 14.23
C SER A 326 -15.42 19.28 14.41
N LYS A 327 -14.08 19.22 14.56
CA LYS A 327 -13.25 20.43 14.61
C LYS A 327 -13.33 21.23 13.30
N ALA A 328 -13.23 20.55 12.15
CA ALA A 328 -13.32 21.18 10.84
C ALA A 328 -14.70 21.82 10.62
N MET A 329 -15.78 21.07 10.90
CA MET A 329 -17.17 21.55 10.77
C MET A 329 -17.42 22.79 11.64
N LYS A 330 -16.99 22.76 12.89
CA LYS A 330 -17.11 23.92 13.80
C LYS A 330 -16.37 25.15 13.27
N LYS A 331 -15.19 24.94 12.68
CA LYS A 331 -14.39 26.05 12.13
C LYS A 331 -15.01 26.65 10.86
N ILE A 332 -15.68 25.84 10.04
CA ILE A 332 -16.47 26.32 8.90
C ILE A 332 -17.71 27.13 9.35
N GLY A 333 -18.22 26.88 10.56
CA GLY A 333 -19.38 27.55 11.10
C GLY A 333 -20.66 26.72 11.09
N PHE A 334 -20.53 25.38 10.95
CA PHE A 334 -21.69 24.48 11.07
C PHE A 334 -22.17 24.42 12.50
N ILE A 335 -23.51 24.31 12.66
CA ILE A 335 -24.14 24.14 13.99
C ILE A 335 -23.75 22.73 14.50
N ALA A 336 -23.29 22.68 15.76
CA ALA A 336 -22.97 21.41 16.40
C ALA A 336 -24.21 20.51 16.52
N LYS A 337 -23.99 19.21 16.31
CA LYS A 337 -25.01 18.18 16.53
C LYS A 337 -25.28 17.99 18.02
#